data_f03f513871f8b8149ae859f739e00f11
#
_entry.id   f03f513871f8b8149ae859f739e00f11
#
_cell.length_a   1.000
_cell.length_b   1.000
_cell.length_c   1.000
_cell.angle_alpha   90.00
_cell.angle_beta   90.00
_cell.angle_gamma   90.00
#
_symmetry.space_group_name_H-M   'P 1'
#
loop_
_entity.id
_entity.type
_entity.pdbx_description
1 polymer ?
#
loop_
_entity_poly.entity_id
_entity_poly.type
_entity_poly.pdbx_seq_one_letter_code
_entity_poly.pdbx_strand_id
1 'polypeptide(L)'
;MTALSDLLAVQTTDIAISQAKHRLAHLQETKDRDAAKSALAAIDAQIASCDAEIVAANAEITKVDLLSHEHDDKLIKLNKQLKTVIAPREAEALQHEIATVVTERSALDDRELELMGVVEAAELMKSDLAHRQTSAKSTLAAATMALNSAKQKIDTEIALLAEQRSAQALVVPQSLMSTYEAKRKHRPDGAVCRLTGPTCGSCHLDISQGEINAMRVMPAEELPECPHCGSFIVF
;
A
#
# COMPACT_ATOMS: atom_id res chain seq x y z
N MET A 1 -23.17 -44.20 -7.39
CA MET A 1 -22.77 -43.22 -6.32
C MET A 1 -24.07 -42.74 -5.69
N THR A 2 -24.14 -42.49 -4.41
CA THR A 2 -25.35 -42.00 -3.75
C THR A 2 -25.48 -40.49 -3.99
N ALA A 3 -26.72 -39.94 -4.08
CA ALA A 3 -26.95 -38.51 -4.27
C ALA A 3 -26.25 -37.64 -3.18
N LEU A 4 -26.03 -38.20 -1.99
CA LEU A 4 -25.25 -37.54 -0.91
C LEU A 4 -23.75 -37.49 -1.21
N SER A 5 -23.17 -38.52 -1.87
CA SER A 5 -21.75 -38.44 -2.27
C SER A 5 -21.52 -37.43 -3.38
N ASP A 6 -22.49 -37.25 -4.29
CA ASP A 6 -22.44 -36.20 -5.32
C ASP A 6 -22.59 -34.82 -4.66
N LEU A 7 -23.46 -34.68 -3.66
CA LEU A 7 -23.60 -33.44 -2.87
C LEU A 7 -22.33 -33.11 -2.07
N LEU A 8 -21.61 -34.12 -1.55
CA LEU A 8 -20.32 -33.91 -0.89
C LEU A 8 -19.26 -33.37 -1.86
N ALA A 9 -19.29 -33.81 -3.13
CA ALA A 9 -18.41 -33.27 -4.14
C ALA A 9 -18.70 -31.79 -4.40
N VAL A 10 -19.98 -31.38 -4.47
CA VAL A 10 -20.38 -29.96 -4.55
C VAL A 10 -19.85 -29.17 -3.34
N GLN A 11 -20.05 -29.67 -2.11
CA GLN A 11 -19.55 -29.05 -0.88
C GLN A 11 -18.03 -28.84 -0.91
N THR A 12 -17.29 -29.86 -1.35
CA THR A 12 -15.83 -29.81 -1.45
C THR A 12 -15.39 -28.69 -2.41
N THR A 13 -16.07 -28.55 -3.54
CA THR A 13 -15.79 -27.50 -4.52
C THR A 13 -16.20 -26.12 -3.97
N ASP A 14 -17.30 -26.02 -3.26
CA ASP A 14 -17.72 -24.78 -2.58
C ASP A 14 -16.71 -24.30 -1.53
N ILE A 15 -16.13 -25.21 -0.76
CA ILE A 15 -15.05 -24.92 0.19
C ILE A 15 -13.80 -24.44 -0.56
N ALA A 16 -13.42 -25.11 -1.66
CA ALA A 16 -12.26 -24.70 -2.46
C ALA A 16 -12.44 -23.29 -3.05
N ILE A 17 -13.64 -22.96 -3.52
CA ILE A 17 -13.98 -21.58 -4.00
C ILE A 17 -13.87 -20.58 -2.86
N SER A 18 -14.39 -20.91 -1.67
CA SER A 18 -14.29 -20.02 -0.49
C SER A 18 -12.84 -19.77 -0.09
N GLN A 19 -12.01 -20.83 -0.06
CA GLN A 19 -10.59 -20.74 0.24
C GLN A 19 -9.83 -19.90 -0.82
N ALA A 20 -10.14 -20.10 -2.10
CA ALA A 20 -9.54 -19.30 -3.18
C ALA A 20 -9.91 -17.81 -3.06
N LYS A 21 -11.17 -17.49 -2.76
CA LYS A 21 -11.62 -16.10 -2.49
C LYS A 21 -10.93 -15.50 -1.29
N HIS A 22 -10.74 -16.29 -0.22
CA HIS A 22 -10.01 -15.84 0.96
C HIS A 22 -8.54 -15.55 0.64
N ARG A 23 -7.86 -16.40 -0.14
CA ARG A 23 -6.49 -16.15 -0.62
C ARG A 23 -6.41 -14.88 -1.46
N LEU A 24 -7.40 -14.65 -2.35
CA LEU A 24 -7.47 -13.44 -3.18
C LEU A 24 -7.57 -12.16 -2.33
N ALA A 25 -8.34 -12.21 -1.26
CA ALA A 25 -8.50 -11.07 -0.34
C ALA A 25 -7.26 -10.79 0.52
N HIS A 26 -6.38 -11.79 0.72
CA HIS A 26 -5.23 -11.72 1.63
C HIS A 26 -3.89 -11.96 0.92
N LEU A 27 -3.79 -11.55 -0.35
CA LEU A 27 -2.56 -11.68 -1.12
C LEU A 27 -1.41 -10.86 -0.48
N GLN A 28 -0.26 -11.50 -0.29
CA GLN A 28 0.94 -10.83 0.20
C GLN A 28 1.41 -9.75 -0.78
N GLU A 29 1.29 -9.99 -2.07
CA GLU A 29 1.63 -9.06 -3.15
C GLU A 29 0.86 -7.72 -3.05
N THR A 30 -0.31 -7.69 -2.40
CA THR A 30 -1.03 -6.44 -2.12
C THR A 30 -0.24 -5.59 -1.13
N LYS A 31 0.28 -6.20 -0.06
CA LYS A 31 1.09 -5.50 0.94
C LYS A 31 2.41 -5.03 0.35
N ASP A 32 3.03 -5.86 -0.49
CA ASP A 32 4.31 -5.55 -1.13
C ASP A 32 4.16 -4.36 -2.09
N ARG A 33 3.08 -4.33 -2.89
CA ARG A 33 2.74 -3.20 -3.75
C ARG A 33 2.48 -1.94 -2.95
N ASP A 34 1.73 -2.04 -1.84
CA ASP A 34 1.39 -0.88 -1.01
C ASP A 34 2.63 -0.34 -0.29
N ALA A 35 3.53 -1.20 0.17
CA ALA A 35 4.82 -0.82 0.73
C ALA A 35 5.70 -0.09 -0.32
N ALA A 36 5.80 -0.62 -1.54
CA ALA A 36 6.54 0.01 -2.63
C ALA A 36 5.93 1.38 -3.01
N LYS A 37 4.60 1.49 -3.03
CA LYS A 37 3.89 2.76 -3.27
C LYS A 37 4.18 3.79 -2.20
N SER A 38 4.16 3.38 -0.93
CA SER A 38 4.47 4.27 0.20
C SER A 38 5.93 4.73 0.19
N ALA A 39 6.86 3.83 -0.17
CA ALA A 39 8.28 4.18 -0.31
C ALA A 39 8.51 5.21 -1.43
N LEU A 40 7.86 5.06 -2.58
CA LEU A 40 7.91 6.04 -3.67
C LEU A 40 7.35 7.39 -3.22
N ALA A 41 6.18 7.41 -2.57
CA ALA A 41 5.56 8.63 -2.08
C ALA A 41 6.44 9.38 -1.06
N ALA A 42 7.18 8.66 -0.21
CA ALA A 42 8.13 9.25 0.72
C ALA A 42 9.31 9.93 0.00
N ILE A 43 9.82 9.32 -1.07
CA ILE A 43 10.88 9.91 -1.91
C ILE A 43 10.35 11.15 -2.62
N ASP A 44 9.16 11.09 -3.19
CA ASP A 44 8.52 12.23 -3.88
C ASP A 44 8.33 13.42 -2.92
N ALA A 45 7.94 13.16 -1.66
CA ALA A 45 7.83 14.19 -0.63
C ALA A 45 9.19 14.81 -0.27
N GLN A 46 10.27 14.01 -0.23
CA GLN A 46 11.63 14.52 0.01
C GLN A 46 12.11 15.40 -1.16
N ILE A 47 11.84 15.01 -2.40
CA ILE A 47 12.17 15.84 -3.58
C ILE A 47 11.42 17.18 -3.52
N ALA A 48 10.13 17.16 -3.20
CA ALA A 48 9.34 18.37 -3.05
C ALA A 48 9.87 19.28 -1.93
N SER A 49 10.39 18.72 -0.84
CA SER A 49 11.03 19.48 0.24
C SER A 49 12.32 20.15 -0.25
N CYS A 50 13.17 19.44 -0.98
CA CYS A 50 14.39 20.02 -1.57
C CYS A 50 14.03 21.15 -2.56
N ASP A 51 13.01 20.97 -3.40
CA ASP A 51 12.55 22.02 -4.33
C ASP A 51 12.06 23.27 -3.59
N ALA A 52 11.32 23.09 -2.49
CA ALA A 52 10.86 24.22 -1.68
C ALA A 52 12.03 24.95 -1.01
N GLU A 53 13.03 24.23 -0.54
CA GLU A 53 14.24 24.81 0.06
C GLU A 53 15.06 25.59 -0.96
N ILE A 54 15.27 25.07 -2.15
CA ILE A 54 15.95 25.76 -3.26
C ILE A 54 15.21 27.04 -3.62
N VAL A 55 13.89 26.98 -3.75
CA VAL A 55 13.08 28.18 -4.09
C VAL A 55 13.19 29.24 -2.99
N ALA A 56 13.10 28.84 -1.72
CA ALA A 56 13.21 29.76 -0.60
C ALA A 56 14.60 30.41 -0.53
N ALA A 57 15.68 29.60 -0.65
CA ALA A 57 17.04 30.12 -0.64
C ALA A 57 17.32 31.08 -1.80
N ASN A 58 16.88 30.75 -3.01
CA ASN A 58 17.03 31.64 -4.18
C ASN A 58 16.25 32.96 -4.02
N ALA A 59 15.09 32.93 -3.38
CA ALA A 59 14.33 34.16 -3.09
C ALA A 59 15.07 35.05 -2.07
N GLU A 60 15.76 34.46 -1.09
CA GLU A 60 16.59 35.20 -0.15
C GLU A 60 17.89 35.73 -0.81
N ILE A 61 18.55 34.95 -1.66
CA ILE A 61 19.70 35.41 -2.46
C ILE A 61 19.31 36.65 -3.25
N THR A 62 18.17 36.63 -3.94
CA THR A 62 17.70 37.79 -4.70
C THR A 62 17.53 39.07 -3.82
N LYS A 63 17.09 38.92 -2.57
CA LYS A 63 16.97 40.05 -1.63
C LYS A 63 18.34 40.53 -1.18
N VAL A 64 19.26 39.62 -0.88
CA VAL A 64 20.64 39.94 -0.51
C VAL A 64 21.33 40.70 -1.65
N ASP A 65 21.18 40.26 -2.91
CA ASP A 65 21.70 40.93 -4.08
C ASP A 65 21.22 42.37 -4.20
N LEU A 66 19.89 42.58 -4.04
CA LEU A 66 19.33 43.93 -4.08
C LEU A 66 19.94 44.86 -3.01
N LEU A 67 20.06 44.36 -1.78
CA LEU A 67 20.68 45.10 -0.68
C LEU A 67 22.16 45.38 -0.94
N SER A 68 22.89 44.42 -1.50
CA SER A 68 24.28 44.55 -1.88
C SER A 68 24.47 45.66 -2.92
N HIS A 69 23.61 45.71 -3.94
CA HIS A 69 23.60 46.79 -4.92
C HIS A 69 23.31 48.15 -4.32
N GLU A 70 22.37 48.26 -3.35
CA GLU A 70 22.09 49.50 -2.62
C GLU A 70 23.32 50.00 -1.85
N HIS A 71 24.05 49.09 -1.17
CA HIS A 71 25.29 49.42 -0.48
C HIS A 71 26.40 49.82 -1.43
N ASP A 72 26.56 49.18 -2.60
CA ASP A 72 27.53 49.58 -3.61
C ASP A 72 27.24 50.99 -4.15
N ASP A 73 25.98 51.32 -4.43
CA ASP A 73 25.56 52.67 -4.84
C ASP A 73 25.83 53.70 -3.76
N LYS A 74 25.61 53.35 -2.48
CA LYS A 74 25.92 54.22 -1.34
C LYS A 74 27.43 54.46 -1.22
N LEU A 75 28.25 53.41 -1.34
CA LEU A 75 29.70 53.52 -1.33
C LEU A 75 30.20 54.44 -2.48
N ILE A 76 29.64 54.33 -3.68
CA ILE A 76 29.99 55.22 -4.81
C ILE A 76 29.71 56.69 -4.44
N LYS A 77 28.56 56.98 -3.85
CA LYS A 77 28.15 58.33 -3.43
C LYS A 77 29.05 58.89 -2.35
N LEU A 78 29.32 58.10 -1.27
CA LEU A 78 30.17 58.50 -0.17
C LEU A 78 31.62 58.74 -0.59
N ASN A 79 32.17 57.90 -1.43
CA ASN A 79 33.52 58.06 -1.99
C ASN A 79 33.63 59.30 -2.89
N LYS A 80 32.57 59.67 -3.61
CA LYS A 80 32.53 60.90 -4.39
C LYS A 80 32.50 62.12 -3.46
N GLN A 81 31.74 62.09 -2.38
CA GLN A 81 31.67 63.16 -1.38
C GLN A 81 33.03 63.32 -0.67
N LEU A 82 33.67 62.24 -0.26
CA LEU A 82 34.97 62.24 0.39
C LEU A 82 36.05 62.92 -0.48
N LYS A 83 36.00 62.80 -1.78
CA LYS A 83 36.94 63.47 -2.73
C LYS A 83 36.76 64.97 -2.81
N THR A 84 35.63 65.49 -2.40
CA THR A 84 35.30 66.95 -2.54
C THR A 84 35.28 67.66 -1.19
N VAL A 85 35.26 66.99 -0.07
CA VAL A 85 35.24 67.57 1.26
C VAL A 85 36.60 68.12 1.62
N ILE A 86 36.62 69.34 2.25
CA ILE A 86 37.84 70.06 2.68
C ILE A 86 37.98 70.02 4.18
N ALA A 87 36.90 69.97 4.95
CA ALA A 87 36.89 69.98 6.40
C ALA A 87 37.36 68.62 7.02
N PRO A 88 38.43 68.60 7.83
CA PRO A 88 38.97 67.33 8.35
C PRO A 88 37.96 66.50 9.14
N ARG A 89 37.12 67.08 9.98
CA ARG A 89 36.09 66.40 10.78
C ARG A 89 35.01 65.75 9.91
N GLU A 90 34.66 66.38 8.79
CA GLU A 90 33.66 65.83 7.85
C GLU A 90 34.26 64.68 7.02
N ALA A 91 35.55 64.77 6.69
CA ALA A 91 36.27 63.67 6.05
C ALA A 91 36.35 62.42 6.96
N GLU A 92 36.65 62.62 8.27
CA GLU A 92 36.67 61.52 9.28
C GLU A 92 35.28 60.87 9.38
N ALA A 93 34.18 61.67 9.44
CA ALA A 93 32.82 61.14 9.52
C ALA A 93 32.45 60.33 8.29
N LEU A 94 32.79 60.77 7.08
CA LEU A 94 32.56 60.05 5.84
C LEU A 94 33.39 58.75 5.78
N GLN A 95 34.63 58.78 6.25
CA GLN A 95 35.45 57.54 6.33
C GLN A 95 34.84 56.51 7.26
N HIS A 96 34.31 56.97 8.40
CA HIS A 96 33.63 56.06 9.37
C HIS A 96 32.36 55.48 8.73
N GLU A 97 31.56 56.30 8.01
CA GLU A 97 30.37 55.81 7.33
C GLU A 97 30.71 54.83 6.19
N ILE A 98 31.75 55.08 5.40
CA ILE A 98 32.26 54.13 4.40
C ILE A 98 32.66 52.81 5.03
N ALA A 99 33.42 52.84 6.13
CA ALA A 99 33.85 51.66 6.86
C ALA A 99 32.65 50.81 7.35
N THR A 100 31.61 51.48 7.87
CA THR A 100 30.35 50.83 8.25
C THR A 100 29.67 50.09 7.10
N VAL A 101 29.49 50.82 5.98
CA VAL A 101 28.83 50.24 4.80
C VAL A 101 29.63 49.12 4.17
N VAL A 102 30.98 49.18 4.19
CA VAL A 102 31.85 48.09 3.76
C VAL A 102 31.65 46.84 4.62
N THR A 103 31.54 47.01 5.96
CA THR A 103 31.30 45.92 6.88
C THR A 103 29.91 45.29 6.64
N GLU A 104 28.88 46.13 6.47
CA GLU A 104 27.52 45.66 6.16
C GLU A 104 27.48 44.89 4.84
N ARG A 105 28.17 45.40 3.80
CA ARG A 105 28.30 44.76 2.49
C ARG A 105 28.96 43.37 2.60
N SER A 106 30.08 43.30 3.36
CA SER A 106 30.76 42.02 3.59
C SER A 106 29.87 40.99 4.30
N ALA A 107 29.04 41.40 5.25
CA ALA A 107 28.09 40.52 5.90
C ALA A 107 26.99 40.00 4.95
N LEU A 108 26.62 40.82 3.94
CA LEU A 108 25.70 40.34 2.87
C LEU A 108 26.37 39.33 1.96
N ASP A 109 27.64 39.51 1.59
CA ASP A 109 28.41 38.55 0.80
C ASP A 109 28.53 37.20 1.54
N ASP A 110 28.85 37.22 2.84
CA ASP A 110 28.90 36.02 3.66
C ASP A 110 27.53 35.30 3.69
N ARG A 111 26.45 36.08 3.80
CA ARG A 111 25.08 35.54 3.78
C ARG A 111 24.71 34.92 2.43
N GLU A 112 25.10 35.52 1.36
CA GLU A 112 24.87 34.99 0.00
C GLU A 112 25.59 33.64 -0.17
N LEU A 113 26.88 33.54 0.25
CA LEU A 113 27.64 32.31 0.21
C LEU A 113 27.00 31.19 1.05
N GLU A 114 26.48 31.51 2.26
CA GLU A 114 25.75 30.54 3.06
C GLU A 114 24.50 30.01 2.32
N LEU A 115 23.71 30.90 1.72
CA LEU A 115 22.50 30.52 0.97
C LEU A 115 22.82 29.70 -0.28
N MET A 116 23.90 30.06 -0.99
CA MET A 116 24.39 29.26 -2.12
C MET A 116 24.79 27.85 -1.68
N GLY A 117 25.43 27.71 -0.53
CA GLY A 117 25.73 26.40 0.05
C GLY A 117 24.49 25.57 0.36
N VAL A 118 23.41 26.20 0.82
CA VAL A 118 22.10 25.54 1.03
C VAL A 118 21.53 25.04 -0.30
N VAL A 119 21.58 25.88 -1.35
CA VAL A 119 21.09 25.49 -2.70
C VAL A 119 21.89 24.28 -3.22
N GLU A 120 23.22 24.35 -3.17
CA GLU A 120 24.08 23.26 -3.66
C GLU A 120 23.81 21.94 -2.91
N ALA A 121 23.66 21.99 -1.59
CA ALA A 121 23.37 20.81 -0.77
C ALA A 121 21.99 20.21 -1.11
N ALA A 122 20.98 21.06 -1.30
CA ALA A 122 19.64 20.62 -1.67
C ALA A 122 19.58 20.04 -3.10
N GLU A 123 20.31 20.62 -4.05
CA GLU A 123 20.44 20.09 -5.42
C GLU A 123 21.14 18.72 -5.46
N LEU A 124 22.22 18.56 -4.69
CA LEU A 124 22.92 17.30 -4.57
C LEU A 124 22.00 16.21 -3.99
N MET A 125 21.28 16.52 -2.92
CA MET A 125 20.30 15.61 -2.32
C MET A 125 19.20 15.25 -3.30
N LYS A 126 18.65 16.22 -4.02
CA LYS A 126 17.62 16.00 -5.05
C LYS A 126 18.12 15.08 -6.16
N SER A 127 19.38 15.21 -6.58
CA SER A 127 20.00 14.31 -7.57
C SER A 127 20.06 12.86 -7.09
N ASP A 128 20.48 12.61 -5.84
CA ASP A 128 20.47 11.27 -5.24
C ASP A 128 19.02 10.71 -5.16
N LEU A 129 18.09 11.54 -4.69
CA LEU A 129 16.68 11.16 -4.61
C LEU A 129 16.08 10.82 -5.98
N ALA A 130 16.49 11.46 -7.06
CA ALA A 130 16.03 11.15 -8.42
C ALA A 130 16.47 9.75 -8.87
N HIS A 131 17.69 9.33 -8.52
CA HIS A 131 18.14 7.96 -8.75
C HIS A 131 17.34 6.95 -7.93
N ARG A 132 17.10 7.23 -6.65
CA ARG A 132 16.29 6.39 -5.77
C ARG A 132 14.84 6.32 -6.23
N GLN A 133 14.27 7.42 -6.72
CA GLN A 133 12.93 7.49 -7.29
C GLN A 133 12.79 6.55 -8.49
N THR A 134 13.77 6.55 -9.38
CA THR A 134 13.79 5.66 -10.56
C THR A 134 13.78 4.19 -10.14
N SER A 135 14.60 3.82 -9.15
CA SER A 135 14.62 2.47 -8.58
C SER A 135 13.28 2.12 -7.90
N ALA A 136 12.72 3.04 -7.10
CA ALA A 136 11.44 2.84 -6.43
C ALA A 136 10.28 2.68 -7.42
N LYS A 137 10.26 3.43 -8.52
CA LYS A 137 9.29 3.26 -9.63
C LYS A 137 9.38 1.88 -10.25
N SER A 138 10.59 1.38 -10.49
CA SER A 138 10.81 0.03 -11.01
C SER A 138 10.30 -1.04 -10.03
N THR A 139 10.59 -0.88 -8.75
CA THR A 139 10.11 -1.78 -7.68
C THR A 139 8.59 -1.81 -7.62
N LEU A 140 7.94 -0.64 -7.66
CA LEU A 140 6.47 -0.54 -7.67
C LEU A 140 5.87 -1.19 -8.92
N ALA A 141 6.48 -1.01 -10.08
CA ALA A 141 6.04 -1.65 -11.33
C ALA A 141 6.13 -3.17 -11.21
N ALA A 142 7.25 -3.71 -10.73
CA ALA A 142 7.43 -5.14 -10.52
C ALA A 142 6.43 -5.72 -9.51
N ALA A 143 6.22 -5.06 -8.37
CA ALA A 143 5.25 -5.48 -7.36
C ALA A 143 3.80 -5.44 -7.90
N THR A 144 3.46 -4.45 -8.74
CA THR A 144 2.16 -4.34 -9.39
C THR A 144 1.94 -5.47 -10.39
N MET A 145 2.96 -5.82 -11.18
CA MET A 145 2.90 -6.95 -12.11
C MET A 145 2.74 -8.28 -11.37
N ALA A 146 3.48 -8.48 -10.28
CA ALA A 146 3.37 -9.67 -9.44
C ALA A 146 1.95 -9.82 -8.86
N LEU A 147 1.39 -8.74 -8.31
CA LEU A 147 0.02 -8.70 -7.79
C LEU A 147 -1.02 -9.06 -8.88
N ASN A 148 -0.91 -8.47 -10.06
CA ASN A 148 -1.83 -8.73 -11.16
C ASN A 148 -1.74 -10.19 -11.61
N SER A 149 -0.53 -10.74 -11.71
CA SER A 149 -0.32 -12.14 -12.04
C SER A 149 -0.90 -13.10 -10.98
N ALA A 150 -0.68 -12.80 -9.69
CA ALA A 150 -1.25 -13.58 -8.60
C ALA A 150 -2.78 -13.56 -8.60
N LYS A 151 -3.39 -12.38 -8.79
CA LYS A 151 -4.84 -12.22 -8.92
C LYS A 151 -5.38 -13.03 -10.09
N GLN A 152 -4.80 -12.89 -11.28
CA GLN A 152 -5.23 -13.60 -12.48
C GLN A 152 -5.23 -15.13 -12.31
N LYS A 153 -4.19 -15.67 -11.64
CA LYS A 153 -4.12 -17.11 -11.35
C LYS A 153 -5.28 -17.57 -10.48
N ILE A 154 -5.57 -16.83 -9.41
CA ILE A 154 -6.66 -17.18 -8.50
C ILE A 154 -8.02 -16.98 -9.15
N ASP A 155 -8.21 -15.92 -9.93
CA ASP A 155 -9.47 -15.69 -10.67
C ASP A 155 -9.73 -16.81 -11.68
N THR A 156 -8.70 -17.29 -12.38
CA THR A 156 -8.80 -18.44 -13.27
C THR A 156 -9.15 -19.73 -12.50
N GLU A 157 -8.53 -19.97 -11.35
CA GLU A 157 -8.85 -21.08 -10.45
C GLU A 157 -10.32 -21.04 -10.00
N ILE A 158 -10.80 -19.88 -9.56
CA ILE A 158 -12.20 -19.67 -9.16
C ILE A 158 -13.16 -19.95 -10.31
N ALA A 159 -12.85 -19.49 -11.54
CA ALA A 159 -13.66 -19.73 -12.72
C ALA A 159 -13.78 -21.23 -13.02
N LEU A 160 -12.67 -21.96 -13.01
CA LEU A 160 -12.64 -23.41 -13.23
C LEU A 160 -13.42 -24.17 -12.14
N LEU A 161 -13.25 -23.79 -10.88
CA LEU A 161 -14.00 -24.38 -9.77
C LEU A 161 -15.51 -24.07 -9.88
N ALA A 162 -15.89 -22.89 -10.36
CA ALA A 162 -17.30 -22.54 -10.57
C ALA A 162 -17.94 -23.37 -11.69
N GLU A 163 -17.22 -23.62 -12.78
CA GLU A 163 -17.65 -24.53 -13.84
C GLU A 163 -17.80 -25.96 -13.32
N GLN A 164 -16.81 -26.46 -12.58
CA GLN A 164 -16.85 -27.79 -11.95
C GLN A 164 -18.05 -27.91 -11.02
N ARG A 165 -18.26 -26.91 -10.16
CA ARG A 165 -19.41 -26.85 -9.26
C ARG A 165 -20.74 -26.92 -9.99
N SER A 166 -20.85 -26.19 -11.10
CA SER A 166 -22.06 -26.17 -11.94
C SER A 166 -22.33 -27.54 -12.54
N ALA A 167 -21.30 -28.21 -13.06
CA ALA A 167 -21.43 -29.57 -13.60
C ALA A 167 -21.81 -30.58 -12.51
N GLN A 168 -21.22 -30.50 -11.32
CA GLN A 168 -21.55 -31.36 -10.19
C GLN A 168 -22.99 -31.13 -9.70
N ALA A 169 -23.46 -29.89 -9.66
CA ALA A 169 -24.83 -29.54 -9.23
C ALA A 169 -25.90 -30.11 -10.17
N LEU A 170 -25.60 -30.30 -11.46
CA LEU A 170 -26.56 -30.89 -12.42
C LEU A 170 -26.84 -32.40 -12.15
N VAL A 171 -25.92 -33.07 -11.48
CA VAL A 171 -26.06 -34.51 -11.17
C VAL A 171 -26.88 -34.69 -9.88
N VAL A 172 -26.93 -33.71 -9.00
CA VAL A 172 -27.68 -33.73 -7.74
C VAL A 172 -29.15 -33.41 -7.99
N PRO A 173 -30.10 -34.19 -7.40
CA PRO A 173 -31.52 -33.87 -7.48
C PRO A 173 -31.82 -32.46 -6.97
N GLN A 174 -32.69 -31.73 -7.70
CA GLN A 174 -32.97 -30.32 -7.43
C GLN A 174 -33.51 -30.08 -5.99
N SER A 175 -34.34 -31.00 -5.46
CA SER A 175 -34.82 -30.91 -4.08
C SER A 175 -33.70 -30.96 -3.07
N LEU A 176 -32.74 -31.89 -3.27
CA LEU A 176 -31.58 -32.06 -2.40
C LEU A 176 -30.63 -30.86 -2.50
N MET A 177 -30.43 -30.34 -3.71
CA MET A 177 -29.63 -29.13 -3.94
C MET A 177 -30.22 -27.91 -3.23
N SER A 178 -31.54 -27.73 -3.27
CA SER A 178 -32.23 -26.64 -2.56
C SER A 178 -32.06 -26.72 -1.05
N THR A 179 -32.17 -27.95 -0.49
CA THR A 179 -31.97 -28.20 0.93
C THR A 179 -30.52 -27.93 1.36
N TYR A 180 -29.57 -28.37 0.52
CA TYR A 180 -28.17 -28.07 0.72
C TYR A 180 -27.84 -26.58 0.75
N GLU A 181 -28.33 -25.81 -0.22
CA GLU A 181 -28.10 -24.37 -0.28
C GLU A 181 -28.69 -23.62 0.94
N ALA A 182 -29.85 -24.06 1.43
CA ALA A 182 -30.43 -23.53 2.66
C ALA A 182 -29.53 -23.81 3.88
N LYS A 183 -29.02 -25.05 4.00
CA LYS A 183 -28.14 -25.45 5.11
C LYS A 183 -26.77 -24.77 5.03
N ARG A 184 -26.22 -24.64 3.82
CA ARG A 184 -24.94 -23.97 3.57
C ARG A 184 -24.91 -22.50 3.98
N LYS A 185 -26.01 -21.77 3.90
CA LYS A 185 -26.11 -20.38 4.39
C LYS A 185 -25.75 -20.26 5.87
N HIS A 186 -26.06 -21.27 6.66
CA HIS A 186 -25.79 -21.30 8.10
C HIS A 186 -24.49 -22.04 8.44
N ARG A 187 -24.05 -22.93 7.55
CA ARG A 187 -22.86 -23.77 7.71
C ARG A 187 -22.08 -23.91 6.41
N PRO A 188 -21.35 -22.85 5.99
CA PRO A 188 -20.72 -22.80 4.69
C PRO A 188 -19.72 -23.93 4.44
N ASP A 189 -18.99 -24.36 5.46
CA ASP A 189 -17.93 -25.38 5.35
C ASP A 189 -18.33 -26.74 5.88
N GLY A 190 -19.56 -26.94 6.33
CA GLY A 190 -19.98 -28.14 7.03
C GLY A 190 -21.44 -28.53 6.80
N ALA A 191 -22.07 -28.15 5.70
CA ALA A 191 -23.43 -28.55 5.38
C ALA A 191 -23.55 -30.06 5.10
N VAL A 192 -22.52 -30.66 4.47
CA VAL A 192 -22.36 -32.08 4.20
C VAL A 192 -20.98 -32.51 4.66
N CYS A 193 -20.88 -33.67 5.29
CA CYS A 193 -19.57 -34.18 5.71
C CYS A 193 -19.56 -35.71 5.65
N ARG A 194 -18.36 -36.29 5.65
CA ARG A 194 -18.16 -37.73 5.73
C ARG A 194 -18.06 -38.17 7.20
N LEU A 195 -18.65 -39.30 7.51
CA LEU A 195 -18.40 -39.95 8.77
C LEU A 195 -17.06 -40.70 8.72
N THR A 196 -16.18 -40.47 9.70
CA THR A 196 -14.89 -41.14 9.81
C THR A 196 -14.86 -41.99 11.10
N GLY A 197 -15.10 -43.29 10.97
CA GLY A 197 -15.38 -44.14 12.13
C GLY A 197 -16.69 -43.71 12.80
N PRO A 198 -16.71 -43.39 14.11
CA PRO A 198 -17.87 -42.79 14.78
C PRO A 198 -17.91 -41.26 14.68
N THR A 199 -16.85 -40.61 14.20
CA THR A 199 -16.66 -39.14 14.30
C THR A 199 -17.26 -38.39 13.12
N CYS A 200 -18.06 -37.37 13.40
CA CYS A 200 -18.61 -36.44 12.40
C CYS A 200 -17.48 -35.59 11.78
N GLY A 201 -17.34 -35.58 10.46
CA GLY A 201 -16.31 -34.81 9.77
C GLY A 201 -16.52 -33.29 9.81
N SER A 202 -17.68 -32.80 10.30
CA SER A 202 -17.97 -31.37 10.42
C SER A 202 -17.73 -30.81 11.82
N CYS A 203 -18.27 -31.46 12.86
CA CYS A 203 -18.17 -30.94 14.23
C CYS A 203 -17.15 -31.72 15.08
N HIS A 204 -16.59 -32.81 14.55
CA HIS A 204 -15.59 -33.69 15.19
C HIS A 204 -16.05 -34.35 16.49
N LEU A 205 -17.36 -34.42 16.72
CA LEU A 205 -17.94 -35.16 17.85
C LEU A 205 -18.29 -36.56 17.40
N ASP A 206 -18.15 -37.49 18.34
CA ASP A 206 -18.52 -38.90 18.11
C ASP A 206 -20.02 -39.08 18.19
N ILE A 207 -20.56 -39.85 17.26
CA ILE A 207 -21.97 -40.26 17.16
C ILE A 207 -22.04 -41.69 17.70
N SER A 208 -23.04 -41.94 18.50
CA SER A 208 -23.23 -43.28 19.07
C SER A 208 -23.47 -44.35 17.99
N GLN A 209 -23.04 -45.57 18.23
CA GLN A 209 -23.22 -46.67 17.28
C GLN A 209 -24.72 -46.91 17.00
N GLY A 210 -25.60 -46.71 17.99
CA GLY A 210 -27.03 -46.80 17.80
C GLY A 210 -27.60 -45.80 16.81
N GLU A 211 -27.17 -44.55 16.93
CA GLU A 211 -27.57 -43.46 16.00
C GLU A 211 -27.00 -43.69 14.59
N ILE A 212 -25.74 -44.15 14.48
CA ILE A 212 -25.13 -44.50 13.19
C ILE A 212 -25.93 -45.63 12.50
N ASN A 213 -26.30 -46.66 13.25
CA ASN A 213 -27.11 -47.76 12.73
C ASN A 213 -28.52 -47.30 12.32
N ALA A 214 -29.15 -46.42 13.11
CA ALA A 214 -30.43 -45.80 12.76
C ALA A 214 -30.34 -45.01 11.44
N MET A 215 -29.33 -44.19 11.28
CA MET A 215 -29.10 -43.44 10.05
C MET A 215 -28.87 -44.32 8.83
N ARG A 216 -28.23 -45.49 8.98
CA ARG A 216 -27.97 -46.41 7.87
C ARG A 216 -29.21 -47.14 7.37
N VAL A 217 -30.23 -47.31 8.20
CA VAL A 217 -31.49 -47.99 7.85
C VAL A 217 -32.62 -47.00 7.54
N MET A 218 -32.32 -45.70 7.52
CA MET A 218 -33.30 -44.65 7.14
C MET A 218 -33.81 -44.86 5.71
N PRO A 219 -35.06 -44.51 5.40
CA PRO A 219 -35.61 -44.51 4.06
C PRO A 219 -34.76 -43.63 3.13
N ALA A 220 -34.70 -43.98 1.84
CA ALA A 220 -33.88 -43.23 0.85
C ALA A 220 -34.34 -41.78 0.66
N GLU A 221 -35.52 -41.43 1.09
CA GLU A 221 -36.12 -40.08 1.05
C GLU A 221 -35.68 -39.24 2.21
N GLU A 222 -35.20 -39.83 3.29
CA GLU A 222 -34.72 -39.14 4.48
C GLU A 222 -33.17 -38.96 4.39
N LEU A 223 -32.70 -37.80 4.86
CA LEU A 223 -31.28 -37.48 4.83
C LEU A 223 -30.67 -37.71 6.20
N PRO A 224 -29.63 -38.56 6.35
CA PRO A 224 -28.97 -38.74 7.61
C PRO A 224 -28.26 -37.47 8.06
N GLU A 225 -28.59 -36.97 9.24
CA GLU A 225 -28.05 -35.76 9.83
C GLU A 225 -27.28 -36.07 11.12
N CYS A 226 -26.21 -35.36 11.34
CA CYS A 226 -25.46 -35.44 12.61
C CYS A 226 -26.34 -34.89 13.75
N PRO A 227 -26.58 -35.67 14.85
CA PRO A 227 -27.43 -35.24 15.96
C PRO A 227 -26.88 -34.01 16.70
N HIS A 228 -25.55 -33.80 16.64
CA HIS A 228 -24.90 -32.69 17.33
C HIS A 228 -24.91 -31.40 16.53
N CYS A 229 -24.72 -31.47 15.20
CA CYS A 229 -24.49 -30.27 14.38
C CYS A 229 -25.44 -30.15 13.20
N GLY A 230 -26.25 -31.15 12.89
CA GLY A 230 -27.22 -31.12 11.79
C GLY A 230 -26.60 -31.18 10.39
N SER A 231 -25.31 -31.46 10.23
CA SER A 231 -24.69 -31.68 8.92
C SER A 231 -25.18 -32.98 8.29
N PHE A 232 -25.40 -33.02 6.97
CA PHE A 232 -25.69 -34.26 6.28
C PHE A 232 -24.50 -35.19 6.33
N ILE A 233 -24.74 -36.47 6.65
CA ILE A 233 -23.71 -37.49 6.80
C ILE A 233 -23.62 -38.37 5.55
N VAL A 234 -22.41 -38.47 5.02
CA VAL A 234 -22.05 -39.44 3.98
C VAL A 234 -21.25 -40.57 4.65
N PHE A 235 -21.69 -41.82 4.47
CA PHE A 235 -21.05 -43.01 5.02
C PHE A 235 -19.90 -43.49 4.14
#